data_e9919155f8d738ebd42eb7f0c90f0cff
#
_entry.id   e9919155f8d738ebd42eb7f0c90f0cff
#
_cell.length_a   1.000
_cell.length_b   1.000
_cell.length_c   1.000
_cell.angle_alpha   90.00
_cell.angle_beta   90.00
_cell.angle_gamma   90.00
#
_symmetry.space_group_name_H-M   'P 1'
#
loop_
_entity.id
_entity.type
_entity.pdbx_description
1 polymer ?
#
loop_
_entity_poly.entity_id
_entity_poly.type
_entity_poly.pdbx_seq_one_letter_code
_entity_poly.pdbx_strand_id
1 'polypeptide(L)'
;ELRQKLSPWRKKQGTLEARMEQLQQQLATVEQNLADPGLYDDQQKVRLKGLLAEQAELKRELEGIEAEWLEVSETVESLEAELAG
;
A
#
# COMPACT_ATOMS: atom_id res chain seq x y z
N GLU A 1 -19.06 7.74 -23.63
CA GLU A 1 -19.29 6.31 -23.49
C GLU A 1 -18.73 5.77 -22.18
N LEU A 2 -19.40 4.77 -21.58
CA LEU A 2 -19.03 4.19 -20.29
C LEU A 2 -17.64 3.54 -20.31
N ARG A 3 -17.29 2.87 -21.40
CA ARG A 3 -15.98 2.22 -21.54
C ARG A 3 -14.84 3.23 -21.46
N GLN A 4 -15.04 4.39 -22.09
CA GLN A 4 -14.05 5.47 -22.05
C GLN A 4 -13.92 6.06 -20.64
N LYS A 5 -15.03 6.15 -19.92
CA LYS A 5 -15.03 6.62 -18.53
C LYS A 5 -14.35 5.60 -17.60
N LEU A 6 -14.56 4.33 -17.88
CA LEU A 6 -14.02 3.24 -17.06
C LEU A 6 -12.50 3.10 -17.16
N SER A 7 -11.95 3.28 -18.36
CA SER A 7 -10.53 3.07 -18.64
C SER A 7 -9.58 3.84 -17.70
N PRO A 8 -9.73 5.17 -17.50
CA PRO A 8 -8.84 5.89 -16.59
C PRO A 8 -8.97 5.43 -15.14
N TRP A 9 -10.16 5.00 -14.72
CA TRP A 9 -10.37 4.48 -13.37
C TRP A 9 -9.68 3.13 -13.16
N ARG A 10 -9.74 2.24 -14.15
CA ARG A 10 -9.03 0.96 -14.11
C ARG A 10 -7.52 1.16 -14.08
N LYS A 11 -7.03 2.12 -14.85
CA LYS A 11 -5.60 2.47 -14.85
C LYS A 11 -5.16 2.96 -13.47
N LYS A 12 -5.95 3.83 -12.86
CA LYS A 12 -5.68 4.34 -11.51
C LYS A 12 -5.69 3.21 -10.49
N GLN A 13 -6.67 2.31 -10.58
CA GLN A 13 -6.76 1.12 -9.71
C GLN A 13 -5.49 0.27 -9.81
N GLY A 14 -5.02 -0.01 -11.02
CA GLY A 14 -3.80 -0.79 -11.25
C GLY A 14 -2.55 -0.10 -10.70
N THR A 15 -2.46 1.21 -10.83
CA THR A 15 -1.34 2.00 -10.28
C THR A 15 -1.31 1.92 -8.76
N LEU A 16 -2.48 2.04 -8.13
CA LEU A 16 -2.60 1.92 -6.67
C LEU A 16 -2.24 0.50 -6.20
N GLU A 17 -2.71 -0.52 -6.91
CA GLU A 17 -2.39 -1.91 -6.59
C GLU A 17 -0.89 -2.19 -6.66
N ALA A 18 -0.21 -1.66 -7.68
CA ALA A 18 1.24 -1.79 -7.83
C ALA A 18 1.97 -1.10 -6.66
N ARG A 19 1.50 0.07 -6.26
CA ARG A 19 2.08 0.81 -5.12
C ARG A 19 1.87 0.06 -3.80
N MET A 20 0.67 -0.50 -3.60
CA MET A 20 0.36 -1.32 -2.42
C MET A 20 1.32 -2.51 -2.32
N GLU A 21 1.53 -3.22 -3.43
CA GLU A 21 2.44 -4.36 -3.46
C GLU A 21 3.87 -3.94 -3.10
N GLN A 22 4.34 -2.83 -3.65
CA GLN A 22 5.66 -2.29 -3.36
C GLN A 22 5.82 -1.96 -1.88
N LEU A 23 4.82 -1.29 -1.30
CA LEU A 23 4.84 -0.93 0.12
C LEU A 23 4.79 -2.17 1.02
N GLN A 24 4.02 -3.18 0.66
CA GLN A 24 3.94 -4.44 1.40
C GLN A 24 5.28 -5.17 1.39
N GLN A 25 5.99 -5.16 0.27
CA GLN A 25 7.32 -5.76 0.16
C GLN A 25 8.34 -5.01 1.02
N GLN A 26 8.32 -3.69 1.00
CA GLN A 26 9.19 -2.87 1.83
C GLN A 26 8.91 -3.09 3.32
N LEU A 27 7.64 -3.17 3.67
CA LEU A 27 7.23 -3.43 5.05
C LEU A 27 7.69 -4.81 5.52
N ALA A 28 7.56 -5.83 4.67
CA ALA A 28 8.02 -7.18 4.98
C ALA A 28 9.53 -7.20 5.25
N THR A 29 10.31 -6.47 4.47
CA THR A 29 11.77 -6.36 4.66
C THR A 29 12.10 -5.70 6.01
N VAL A 30 11.42 -4.60 6.33
CA VAL A 30 11.60 -3.92 7.62
C VAL A 30 11.25 -4.86 8.78
N GLU A 31 10.15 -5.59 8.66
CA GLU A 31 9.69 -6.51 9.70
C GLU A 31 10.64 -7.69 9.88
N GLN A 32 11.26 -8.17 8.80
CA GLN A 32 12.31 -9.17 8.89
C GLN A 32 13.51 -8.66 9.68
N ASN A 33 13.92 -7.43 9.43
CA ASN A 33 15.01 -6.81 10.17
C ASN A 33 14.65 -6.61 11.64
N LEU A 34 13.40 -6.27 11.92
CA LEU A 34 12.91 -6.10 13.30
C LEU A 34 12.85 -7.44 14.07
N ALA A 35 12.80 -8.57 13.37
CA ALA A 35 12.76 -9.89 13.96
C ALA A 35 14.17 -10.40 14.37
N ASP A 36 15.23 -9.70 13.96
CA ASP A 36 16.60 -10.05 14.30
C ASP A 36 16.85 -9.82 15.80
N PRO A 37 17.16 -10.88 16.60
CA PRO A 37 17.39 -10.69 18.03
C PRO A 37 18.58 -9.79 18.35
N GLY A 38 19.59 -9.74 17.51
CA GLY A 38 20.75 -8.87 17.68
C GLY A 38 20.43 -7.39 17.61
N LEU A 39 19.30 -7.03 17.00
CA LEU A 39 18.84 -5.65 16.88
C LEU A 39 18.50 -5.02 18.24
N TYR A 40 18.17 -5.82 19.21
CA TYR A 40 17.73 -5.36 20.54
C TYR A 40 18.88 -5.15 21.52
N ASP A 41 20.11 -5.31 21.05
CA ASP A 41 21.33 -5.00 21.80
C ASP A 41 21.46 -3.49 21.95
N ASP A 42 22.05 -3.03 23.07
CA ASP A 42 22.23 -1.60 23.35
C ASP A 42 22.97 -0.84 22.24
N GLN A 43 23.89 -1.51 21.56
CA GLN A 43 24.67 -0.91 20.48
C GLN A 43 23.83 -0.66 19.20
N GLN A 44 22.65 -1.26 19.13
CA GLN A 44 21.77 -1.17 17.96
C GLN A 44 20.56 -0.27 18.16
N LYS A 45 20.52 0.52 19.22
CA LYS A 45 19.36 1.36 19.55
C LYS A 45 18.97 2.35 18.45
N VAL A 46 19.95 2.97 17.80
CA VAL A 46 19.70 3.93 16.73
C VAL A 46 19.08 3.22 15.54
N ARG A 47 19.61 2.05 15.18
CA ARG A 47 19.08 1.24 14.08
C ARG A 47 17.66 0.77 14.37
N LEU A 48 17.41 0.32 15.59
CA LEU A 48 16.07 -0.12 16.01
C LEU A 48 15.06 1.01 15.89
N LYS A 49 15.40 2.20 16.39
CA LYS A 49 14.52 3.36 16.28
C LYS A 49 14.23 3.73 14.84
N GLY A 50 15.25 3.68 13.97
CA GLY A 50 15.10 3.95 12.55
C GLY A 50 14.15 2.96 11.87
N LEU A 51 14.28 1.67 12.19
CA LEU A 51 13.42 0.64 11.63
C LEU A 51 11.98 0.77 12.11
N LEU A 52 11.78 1.10 13.38
CA LEU A 52 10.43 1.33 13.93
C LEU A 52 9.76 2.54 13.30
N ALA A 53 10.52 3.63 13.07
CA ALA A 53 10.01 4.81 12.39
C ALA A 53 9.65 4.50 10.94
N GLU A 54 10.50 3.76 10.24
CA GLU A 54 10.24 3.32 8.85
C GLU A 54 9.00 2.44 8.78
N GLN A 55 8.86 1.49 9.71
CA GLN A 55 7.67 0.64 9.79
C GLN A 55 6.39 1.47 9.93
N ALA A 56 6.39 2.43 10.85
CA ALA A 56 5.23 3.29 11.10
C ALA A 56 4.87 4.11 9.86
N GLU A 57 5.88 4.65 9.17
CA GLU A 57 5.69 5.45 7.98
C GLU A 57 5.13 4.63 6.82
N LEU A 58 5.68 3.43 6.60
CA LEU A 58 5.20 2.52 5.56
C LEU A 58 3.76 2.08 5.82
N LYS A 59 3.41 1.77 7.06
CA LYS A 59 2.05 1.41 7.44
C LYS A 59 1.07 2.54 7.18
N ARG A 60 1.46 3.77 7.52
CA ARG A 60 0.63 4.95 7.29
C ARG A 60 0.39 5.20 5.81
N GLU A 61 1.45 5.11 5.01
CA GLU A 61 1.35 5.26 3.56
C GLU A 61 0.47 4.18 2.96
N LEU A 62 0.65 2.93 3.39
CA LEU A 62 -0.16 1.80 2.92
C LEU A 62 -1.64 1.99 3.24
N GLU A 63 -1.97 2.43 4.45
CA GLU A 63 -3.36 2.72 4.84
C GLU A 63 -3.98 3.78 3.94
N GLY A 64 -3.23 4.85 3.64
CA GLY A 64 -3.70 5.91 2.74
C GLY A 64 -3.97 5.41 1.33
N ILE A 65 -3.06 4.59 0.81
CA ILE A 65 -3.20 4.01 -0.54
C ILE A 65 -4.37 3.01 -0.56
N GLU A 66 -4.53 2.19 0.46
CA GLU A 66 -5.65 1.25 0.56
C GLU A 66 -7.00 1.96 0.58
N ALA A 67 -7.10 3.07 1.31
CA ALA A 67 -8.31 3.87 1.36
C ALA A 67 -8.65 4.46 -0.01
N GLU A 68 -7.65 4.99 -0.71
CA GLU A 68 -7.82 5.52 -2.06
C GLU A 68 -8.20 4.40 -3.04
N TRP A 69 -7.55 3.25 -2.94
CA TRP A 69 -7.86 2.09 -3.76
C TRP A 69 -9.31 1.65 -3.58
N LEU A 70 -9.79 1.65 -2.34
CA LEU A 70 -11.18 1.27 -2.06
C LEU A 70 -12.17 2.21 -2.74
N GLU A 71 -11.93 3.52 -2.67
CA GLU A 71 -12.78 4.51 -3.34
C GLU A 71 -12.77 4.33 -4.86
N VAL A 72 -11.60 4.13 -5.44
CA VAL A 72 -11.44 3.90 -6.88
C VAL A 72 -12.14 2.61 -7.29
N SER A 73 -11.98 1.55 -6.50
CA SER A 73 -12.61 0.24 -6.77
C SER A 73 -14.13 0.33 -6.74
N GLU A 74 -14.69 1.09 -5.81
CA GLU A 74 -16.14 1.33 -5.76
C GLU A 74 -16.63 2.05 -7.02
N THR A 75 -15.87 3.03 -7.50
CA THR A 75 -16.18 3.73 -8.73
C THR A 75 -16.13 2.79 -9.95
N VAL A 76 -15.10 1.95 -10.01
CA VAL A 76 -14.96 0.94 -11.09
C VAL A 76 -16.17 -0.01 -11.07
N GLU A 77 -16.54 -0.52 -9.90
CA GLU A 77 -17.68 -1.43 -9.75
C GLU A 77 -18.98 -0.78 -10.20
N SER A 78 -19.20 0.50 -9.84
CA SER A 78 -20.38 1.25 -10.23
C SER A 78 -20.47 1.43 -11.74
N LEU A 79 -19.35 1.76 -12.37
CA LEU A 79 -19.28 1.94 -13.83
C LEU A 79 -19.47 0.61 -14.56
N GLU A 80 -18.89 -0.48 -14.03
CA GLU A 80 -19.08 -1.82 -14.58
C GLU A 80 -20.54 -2.27 -14.48
N ALA A 81 -21.21 -1.97 -13.39
CA ALA A 81 -22.62 -2.27 -13.20
C ALA A 81 -23.48 -1.51 -14.21
N GLU A 82 -23.19 -0.23 -14.46
CA GLU A 82 -23.88 0.56 -15.48
C GLU A 82 -23.68 -0.02 -16.88
N LEU A 83 -22.45 -0.48 -17.16
CA LEU A 83 -22.12 -1.05 -18.46
C LEU A 83 -22.82 -2.40 -18.68
N ALA A 84 -22.95 -3.20 -17.64
CA ALA A 84 -23.61 -4.51 -17.68
C ALA A 84 -25.15 -4.39 -17.71
N GLY A 85 -25.68 -3.32 -17.12
CA GLY A 85 -27.12 -3.09 -17.07
C GLY A 85 -27.68 -2.39 -18.25
#